data_d404fc5e69b925ac287cee050d46d644
#
_entry.id   d404fc5e69b925ac287cee050d46d644
#
_cell.length_a   1.000
_cell.length_b   1.000
_cell.length_c   1.000
_cell.angle_alpha   90.00
_cell.angle_beta   90.00
_cell.angle_gamma   90.00
#
_symmetry.space_group_name_H-M   'P 1'
#
loop_
_entity.id
_entity.type
_entity.pdbx_description
1 polymer ?
#
loop_
_entity_poly.entity_id
_entity_poly.type
_entity_poly.pdbx_seq_one_letter_code
_entity_poly.pdbx_strand_id
1 'polypeptide(L)'
;MIDKYYNGVIEQVYNHVGTTEKNIVMANYNNDFSIKNLETVKRYRAQKDSVFFASREFGYRELTGAYEPFLDTICDMFRAYGTGDFDAFLDGCGVYELHKEILRSYYESGICKRNENVLLNEVAYEQNRMTEAMTAMLKALAKEHPLMLVINRFQMASRSTFELVHDLIAHPDKNIGLVLGVNDSVGRKESVA
;
A
#
# COMPACT_ATOMS: atom_id res chain seq x y z
N MET A 1 26.00 1.44 -4.67
CA MET A 1 25.54 2.81 -5.05
C MET A 1 24.02 2.93 -4.96
N ILE A 2 23.25 1.97 -5.47
CA ILE A 2 21.78 1.92 -5.41
C ILE A 2 21.25 1.92 -3.98
N ASP A 3 21.82 1.09 -3.11
CA ASP A 3 21.41 0.98 -1.70
C ASP A 3 21.53 2.33 -0.97
N LYS A 4 22.60 3.10 -1.24
CA LYS A 4 22.78 4.42 -0.62
C LYS A 4 21.71 5.41 -1.10
N TYR A 5 21.36 5.40 -2.38
CA TYR A 5 20.31 6.24 -2.94
C TYR A 5 18.95 5.90 -2.32
N TYR A 6 18.60 4.62 -2.31
CA TYR A 6 17.32 4.15 -1.77
C TYR A 6 17.18 4.41 -0.27
N ASN A 7 18.23 4.13 0.49
CA ASN A 7 18.27 4.46 1.92
C ASN A 7 18.03 5.95 2.14
N GLY A 8 18.64 6.83 1.35
CA GLY A 8 18.44 8.28 1.45
C GLY A 8 16.99 8.71 1.13
N VAL A 9 16.38 8.13 0.09
CA VAL A 9 14.97 8.41 -0.25
C VAL A 9 14.03 7.96 0.87
N ILE A 10 14.22 6.76 1.41
CA ILE A 10 13.41 6.23 2.51
C ILE A 10 13.55 7.12 3.74
N GLU A 11 14.77 7.50 4.13
CA GLU A 11 15.03 8.40 5.25
C GLU A 11 14.38 9.78 5.07
N GLN A 12 14.49 10.34 3.87
CA GLN A 12 13.87 11.62 3.56
C GLN A 12 12.36 11.58 3.74
N VAL A 13 11.67 10.58 3.17
CA VAL A 13 10.21 10.45 3.29
C VAL A 13 9.83 10.17 4.75
N TYR A 14 10.53 9.26 5.43
CA TYR A 14 10.26 8.94 6.83
C TYR A 14 10.29 10.17 7.74
N ASN A 15 11.30 11.02 7.58
CA ASN A 15 11.48 12.23 8.38
C ASN A 15 10.43 13.32 8.10
N HIS A 16 9.70 13.21 6.97
CA HIS A 16 8.66 14.17 6.59
C HIS A 16 7.23 13.68 6.92
N VAL A 17 7.05 12.38 7.20
CA VAL A 17 5.74 11.85 7.62
C VAL A 17 5.26 12.58 8.88
N GLY A 18 4.01 13.02 8.86
CA GLY A 18 3.42 13.84 9.91
C GLY A 18 3.65 15.35 9.79
N THR A 19 4.55 15.81 8.91
CA THR A 19 4.93 17.23 8.79
C THR A 19 4.49 17.88 7.48
N THR A 20 4.50 17.17 6.37
CA THR A 20 4.17 17.70 5.04
C THR A 20 3.26 16.75 4.28
N GLU A 21 2.49 17.27 3.32
CA GLU A 21 1.60 16.49 2.46
C GLU A 21 2.31 15.86 1.25
N LYS A 22 3.58 16.23 0.99
CA LYS A 22 4.35 15.72 -0.17
C LYS A 22 5.25 14.55 0.22
N ASN A 23 4.64 13.46 0.63
CA ASN A 23 5.33 12.28 1.15
C ASN A 23 5.25 11.05 0.23
N ILE A 24 4.84 11.23 -1.05
CA ILE A 24 4.78 10.14 -2.02
C ILE A 24 5.90 10.35 -3.03
N VAL A 25 6.83 9.39 -3.11
CA VAL A 25 8.00 9.45 -3.98
C VAL A 25 8.09 8.17 -4.80
N MET A 26 8.29 8.32 -6.12
CA MET A 26 8.64 7.23 -7.01
C MET A 26 10.16 7.19 -7.21
N ALA A 27 10.78 6.06 -6.93
CA ALA A 27 12.21 5.88 -7.04
C ALA A 27 12.53 4.80 -8.10
N ASN A 28 13.21 5.22 -9.17
CA ASN A 28 13.59 4.33 -10.27
C ASN A 28 14.94 3.67 -10.01
N TYR A 29 15.09 2.41 -10.42
CA TYR A 29 16.34 1.67 -10.33
C TYR A 29 16.52 0.70 -11.51
N ASN A 30 17.76 0.36 -11.81
CA ASN A 30 18.11 -0.45 -12.99
C ASN A 30 18.52 -1.89 -12.67
N ASN A 31 18.76 -2.22 -11.41
CA ASN A 31 19.20 -3.53 -10.98
C ASN A 31 18.18 -4.17 -10.06
N ASP A 32 17.98 -5.46 -10.20
CA ASP A 32 17.12 -6.19 -9.28
C ASP A 32 17.78 -6.31 -7.91
N PHE A 33 17.10 -5.87 -6.87
CA PHE A 33 17.52 -6.02 -5.48
C PHE A 33 16.29 -6.17 -4.57
N SER A 34 16.49 -6.81 -3.43
CA SER A 34 15.41 -6.90 -2.44
C SER A 34 15.52 -5.75 -1.42
N ILE A 35 14.44 -4.99 -1.28
CA ILE A 35 14.36 -3.91 -0.27
C ILE A 35 14.51 -4.41 1.16
N LYS A 36 14.24 -5.70 1.40
CA LYS A 36 14.39 -6.32 2.72
C LYS A 36 15.83 -6.25 3.25
N ASN A 37 16.80 -6.12 2.35
CA ASN A 37 18.22 -6.07 2.67
C ASN A 37 18.71 -4.66 3.00
N LEU A 38 17.94 -3.61 2.69
CA LEU A 38 18.32 -2.23 2.97
C LEU A 38 18.42 -1.97 4.48
N GLU A 39 19.47 -1.25 4.88
CA GLU A 39 19.72 -0.93 6.29
C GLU A 39 18.60 -0.10 6.91
N THR A 40 18.09 0.90 6.18
CA THR A 40 16.95 1.71 6.61
C THR A 40 15.70 0.88 6.84
N VAL A 41 15.40 -0.07 5.95
CA VAL A 41 14.24 -0.97 6.09
C VAL A 41 14.40 -1.85 7.34
N LYS A 42 15.58 -2.40 7.57
CA LYS A 42 15.86 -3.20 8.77
C LYS A 42 15.75 -2.37 10.03
N ARG A 43 16.31 -1.15 10.02
CA ARG A 43 16.28 -0.23 11.15
C ARG A 43 14.84 0.17 11.50
N TYR A 44 14.07 0.69 10.55
CA TYR A 44 12.72 1.18 10.81
C TYR A 44 11.72 0.05 11.17
N ARG A 45 11.91 -1.16 10.63
CA ARG A 45 11.14 -2.33 11.07
C ARG A 45 11.41 -2.73 12.53
N ALA A 46 12.62 -2.51 13.01
CA ALA A 46 13.01 -2.84 14.37
C ALA A 46 12.63 -1.74 15.39
N GLN A 47 12.43 -0.52 14.91
CA GLN A 47 12.02 0.61 15.74
C GLN A 47 10.52 0.50 16.06
N LYS A 48 10.18 0.74 17.34
CA LYS A 48 8.79 0.89 17.80
C LYS A 48 8.51 2.38 17.99
N ASP A 49 8.64 3.13 16.90
CA ASP A 49 8.40 4.56 16.89
C ASP A 49 6.90 4.88 16.76
N SER A 50 6.56 6.16 16.79
CA SER A 50 5.20 6.64 16.55
C SER A 50 4.71 6.42 15.12
N VAL A 51 5.64 6.14 14.17
CA VAL A 51 5.33 5.87 12.76
C VAL A 51 5.28 4.37 12.53
N PHE A 52 4.16 3.89 12.00
CA PHE A 52 4.06 2.52 11.53
C PHE A 52 4.83 2.34 10.22
N PHE A 53 5.85 1.50 10.23
CA PHE A 53 6.68 1.23 9.07
C PHE A 53 6.39 -0.14 8.48
N ALA A 54 5.99 -0.16 7.20
CA ALA A 54 5.83 -1.38 6.43
C ALA A 54 6.66 -1.37 5.15
N SER A 55 7.11 -2.53 4.72
CA SER A 55 7.74 -2.70 3.40
C SER A 55 7.20 -3.94 2.72
N ARG A 56 6.87 -3.79 1.44
CA ARG A 56 6.26 -4.81 0.59
C ARG A 56 7.05 -4.92 -0.72
N GLU A 57 7.00 -6.08 -1.34
CA GLU A 57 7.70 -6.34 -2.59
C GLU A 57 6.86 -7.25 -3.47
N PHE A 58 6.55 -6.80 -4.70
CA PHE A 58 5.83 -7.62 -5.67
C PHE A 58 6.72 -8.74 -6.22
N GLY A 59 6.13 -9.93 -6.36
CA GLY A 59 6.76 -11.06 -7.06
C GLY A 59 6.74 -10.86 -8.58
N TYR A 60 7.70 -11.46 -9.31
CA TYR A 60 7.73 -11.39 -10.78
C TYR A 60 6.75 -12.34 -11.48
N ARG A 61 6.23 -13.33 -10.79
CA ARG A 61 5.43 -14.43 -11.37
C ARG A 61 4.06 -14.63 -10.72
N GLU A 62 3.76 -13.87 -9.70
CA GLU A 62 2.51 -14.00 -8.98
C GLU A 62 1.50 -13.01 -9.54
N LEU A 63 0.28 -13.48 -9.80
CA LEU A 63 -0.84 -12.61 -10.05
C LEU A 63 -1.09 -11.83 -8.74
N THR A 64 -0.73 -10.57 -8.75
CA THR A 64 -0.95 -9.69 -7.60
C THR A 64 -2.44 -9.46 -7.43
N GLY A 65 -2.96 -9.71 -6.25
CA GLY A 65 -4.32 -9.34 -5.88
C GLY A 65 -4.54 -7.82 -6.00
N ALA A 66 -5.77 -7.42 -6.27
CA ALA A 66 -6.13 -6.01 -6.26
C ALA A 66 -5.85 -5.44 -4.86
N TYR A 67 -5.16 -4.29 -4.80
CA TYR A 67 -4.81 -3.56 -3.56
C TYR A 67 -3.90 -4.30 -2.57
N GLU A 68 -3.35 -5.46 -2.90
CA GLU A 68 -2.70 -6.38 -1.97
C GLU A 68 -1.69 -5.72 -1.00
N PRO A 69 -0.73 -4.87 -1.44
CA PRO A 69 0.21 -4.27 -0.50
C PRO A 69 -0.45 -3.34 0.51
N PHE A 70 -1.52 -2.69 0.12
CA PHE A 70 -2.27 -1.76 0.97
C PHE A 70 -3.23 -2.51 1.90
N LEU A 71 -3.89 -3.57 1.42
CA LEU A 71 -4.73 -4.44 2.25
C LEU A 71 -3.92 -5.07 3.39
N ASP A 72 -2.76 -5.65 3.07
CA ASP A 72 -1.85 -6.17 4.07
C ASP A 72 -1.48 -5.13 5.11
N THR A 73 -1.16 -3.91 4.63
CA THR A 73 -0.75 -2.82 5.51
C THR A 73 -1.89 -2.37 6.42
N ILE A 74 -3.12 -2.24 5.91
CA ILE A 74 -4.32 -1.92 6.69
C ILE A 74 -4.56 -2.99 7.76
N CYS A 75 -4.53 -4.27 7.36
CA CYS A 75 -4.73 -5.38 8.29
C CYS A 75 -3.66 -5.41 9.39
N ASP A 76 -2.39 -5.19 9.03
CA ASP A 76 -1.30 -5.17 10.00
C ASP A 76 -1.39 -3.96 10.94
N MET A 77 -1.73 -2.78 10.43
CA MET A 77 -1.96 -1.60 11.27
C MET A 77 -3.15 -1.79 12.20
N PHE A 78 -4.25 -2.33 11.70
CA PHE A 78 -5.43 -2.57 12.54
C PHE A 78 -5.15 -3.62 13.62
N ARG A 79 -4.41 -4.70 13.32
CA ARG A 79 -3.98 -5.68 14.34
C ARG A 79 -3.05 -5.08 15.39
N ALA A 80 -2.21 -4.13 14.99
CA ALA A 80 -1.23 -3.52 15.90
C ALA A 80 -1.85 -2.44 16.80
N TYR A 81 -2.78 -1.66 16.28
CA TYR A 81 -3.25 -0.42 16.91
C TYR A 81 -4.78 -0.28 16.94
N GLY A 82 -5.52 -1.09 16.17
CA GLY A 82 -6.98 -1.01 16.12
C GLY A 82 -7.61 -1.25 17.47
N THR A 83 -8.60 -0.46 17.81
CA THR A 83 -9.43 -0.61 19.01
C THR A 83 -10.80 -1.13 18.60
N GLY A 84 -11.19 -2.26 19.18
CA GLY A 84 -12.51 -2.84 18.93
C GLY A 84 -12.56 -3.83 17.77
N ASP A 85 -13.75 -3.94 17.18
CA ASP A 85 -14.05 -4.88 16.11
C ASP A 85 -13.72 -4.29 14.73
N PHE A 86 -13.21 -5.14 13.84
CA PHE A 86 -12.86 -4.73 12.48
C PHE A 86 -14.10 -4.26 11.69
N ASP A 87 -15.26 -4.87 11.89
CA ASP A 87 -16.52 -4.44 11.26
C ASP A 87 -16.93 -3.03 11.69
N ALA A 88 -16.81 -2.71 12.96
CA ALA A 88 -17.08 -1.35 13.46
C ALA A 88 -16.10 -0.33 12.86
N PHE A 89 -14.84 -0.72 12.63
CA PHE A 89 -13.87 0.12 11.91
C PHE A 89 -14.27 0.33 10.45
N LEU A 90 -14.72 -0.71 9.74
CA LEU A 90 -15.21 -0.61 8.36
C LEU A 90 -16.44 0.31 8.27
N ASP A 91 -17.36 0.22 9.24
CA ASP A 91 -18.52 1.11 9.36
C ASP A 91 -18.08 2.56 9.54
N GLY A 92 -17.15 2.80 10.44
CA GLY A 92 -16.59 4.13 10.71
C GLY A 92 -15.90 4.76 9.49
N CYS A 93 -15.36 3.93 8.59
CA CYS A 93 -14.77 4.37 7.33
C CYS A 93 -15.79 4.52 6.18
N GLY A 94 -17.07 4.22 6.41
CA GLY A 94 -18.13 4.30 5.39
C GLY A 94 -18.01 3.23 4.30
N VAL A 95 -17.43 2.10 4.62
CA VAL A 95 -17.26 0.99 3.66
C VAL A 95 -18.61 0.41 3.29
N TYR A 96 -18.86 0.27 1.97
CA TYR A 96 -20.09 -0.29 1.45
C TYR A 96 -20.26 -1.76 1.82
N GLU A 97 -21.49 -2.19 2.13
CA GLU A 97 -21.78 -3.51 2.71
C GLU A 97 -21.19 -4.70 1.90
N LEU A 98 -21.28 -4.62 0.57
CA LEU A 98 -20.70 -5.66 -0.31
C LEU A 98 -19.17 -5.79 -0.19
N HIS A 99 -18.49 -4.69 0.13
CA HIS A 99 -17.03 -4.68 0.31
C HIS A 99 -16.62 -5.16 1.69
N LYS A 100 -17.45 -4.98 2.72
CA LYS A 100 -17.13 -5.43 4.08
C LYS A 100 -16.89 -6.93 4.15
N GLU A 101 -17.72 -7.73 3.46
CA GLU A 101 -17.55 -9.19 3.44
C GLU A 101 -16.21 -9.59 2.83
N ILE A 102 -15.79 -8.92 1.74
CA ILE A 102 -14.51 -9.15 1.08
C ILE A 102 -13.34 -8.77 2.01
N LEU A 103 -13.41 -7.59 2.62
CA LEU A 103 -12.37 -7.05 3.50
C LEU A 103 -12.25 -7.85 4.79
N ARG A 104 -13.38 -8.27 5.38
CA ARG A 104 -13.40 -9.16 6.54
C ARG A 104 -12.75 -10.51 6.23
N SER A 105 -13.15 -11.12 5.11
CA SER A 105 -12.54 -12.39 4.67
C SER A 105 -11.04 -12.27 4.48
N TYR A 106 -10.57 -11.14 3.92
CA TYR A 106 -9.13 -10.90 3.78
C TYR A 106 -8.45 -10.70 5.14
N TYR A 107 -9.04 -9.94 6.05
CA TYR A 107 -8.51 -9.72 7.39
C TYR A 107 -8.37 -11.03 8.18
N GLU A 108 -9.35 -11.93 8.07
CA GLU A 108 -9.37 -13.21 8.79
C GLU A 108 -8.44 -14.27 8.18
N SER A 109 -8.39 -14.37 6.86
CA SER A 109 -7.76 -15.50 6.16
C SER A 109 -6.64 -15.11 5.18
N GLY A 110 -6.46 -13.83 4.90
CA GLY A 110 -5.54 -13.37 3.83
C GLY A 110 -6.03 -13.66 2.42
N ILE A 111 -7.31 -14.07 2.25
CA ILE A 111 -7.87 -14.44 0.95
C ILE A 111 -9.08 -13.57 0.65
N CYS A 112 -9.03 -12.84 -0.47
CA CYS A 112 -10.21 -12.17 -1.01
C CYS A 112 -11.22 -13.20 -1.56
N LYS A 113 -12.38 -13.32 -0.94
CA LYS A 113 -13.48 -14.07 -1.53
C LYS A 113 -13.99 -13.31 -2.75
N ARG A 114 -14.13 -14.00 -3.89
CA ARG A 114 -14.82 -13.42 -5.05
C ARG A 114 -16.30 -13.29 -4.73
N ASN A 115 -16.83 -12.09 -4.94
CA ASN A 115 -18.27 -11.89 -4.94
C ASN A 115 -18.80 -12.26 -6.34
N GLU A 116 -19.47 -13.39 -6.46
CA GLU A 116 -20.01 -13.93 -7.74
C GLU A 116 -21.19 -13.10 -8.28
N ASN A 117 -21.72 -12.16 -7.47
CA ASN A 117 -22.91 -11.39 -7.79
C ASN A 117 -22.63 -10.02 -8.44
N VAL A 118 -21.37 -9.67 -8.71
CA VAL A 118 -21.03 -8.40 -9.36
C VAL A 118 -21.28 -8.51 -10.86
N LEU A 119 -22.29 -7.80 -11.35
CA LEU A 119 -22.56 -7.68 -12.78
C LEU A 119 -21.41 -6.94 -13.48
N LEU A 120 -21.00 -7.42 -14.66
CA LEU A 120 -19.88 -6.88 -15.44
C LEU A 120 -19.98 -5.37 -15.71
N ASN A 121 -21.19 -4.82 -15.78
CA ASN A 121 -21.42 -3.39 -16.02
C ASN A 121 -21.16 -2.50 -14.79
N GLU A 122 -21.05 -3.09 -13.60
CA GLU A 122 -20.85 -2.39 -12.34
C GLU A 122 -19.40 -2.44 -11.86
N VAL A 123 -18.54 -3.22 -12.55
CA VAL A 123 -17.16 -3.46 -12.12
C VAL A 123 -16.37 -2.16 -11.91
N ALA A 124 -16.48 -1.18 -12.82
CA ALA A 124 -15.78 0.09 -12.69
C ALA A 124 -16.29 0.93 -11.51
N TYR A 125 -17.59 0.91 -11.27
CA TYR A 125 -18.21 1.62 -10.15
C TYR A 125 -17.79 1.00 -8.81
N GLU A 126 -17.81 -0.33 -8.73
CA GLU A 126 -17.38 -1.05 -7.54
C GLU A 126 -15.87 -0.91 -7.28
N GLN A 127 -15.05 -0.81 -8.33
CA GLN A 127 -13.63 -0.50 -8.19
C GLN A 127 -13.39 0.89 -7.59
N ASN A 128 -14.12 1.91 -8.05
CA ASN A 128 -14.01 3.26 -7.51
C ASN A 128 -14.41 3.28 -6.03
N ARG A 129 -15.51 2.65 -5.66
CA ARG A 129 -15.95 2.53 -4.25
C ARG A 129 -14.93 1.79 -3.38
N MET A 130 -14.33 0.73 -3.90
CA MET A 130 -13.28 0.02 -3.16
C MET A 130 -12.04 0.90 -2.99
N THR A 131 -11.64 1.66 -4.01
CA THR A 131 -10.55 2.63 -3.93
C THR A 131 -10.81 3.70 -2.87
N GLU A 132 -12.02 4.27 -2.86
CA GLU A 132 -12.46 5.23 -1.84
C GLU A 132 -12.40 4.62 -0.43
N ALA A 133 -12.92 3.40 -0.27
CA ALA A 133 -12.89 2.67 0.99
C ALA A 133 -11.44 2.42 1.47
N MET A 134 -10.55 1.98 0.58
CA MET A 134 -9.13 1.78 0.89
C MET A 134 -8.45 3.07 1.33
N THR A 135 -8.70 4.17 0.61
CA THR A 135 -8.18 5.49 0.98
C THR A 135 -8.70 5.94 2.35
N ALA A 136 -10.00 5.77 2.61
CA ALA A 136 -10.61 6.13 3.90
C ALA A 136 -10.00 5.34 5.06
N MET A 137 -9.85 4.03 4.90
CA MET A 137 -9.25 3.16 5.92
C MET A 137 -7.79 3.54 6.21
N LEU A 138 -6.98 3.77 5.16
CA LEU A 138 -5.59 4.19 5.32
C LEU A 138 -5.50 5.51 6.08
N LYS A 139 -6.30 6.51 5.70
CA LYS A 139 -6.33 7.82 6.37
C LYS A 139 -6.81 7.73 7.82
N ALA A 140 -7.84 6.91 8.08
CA ALA A 140 -8.34 6.70 9.44
C ALA A 140 -7.27 6.12 10.36
N LEU A 141 -6.55 5.08 9.91
CA LEU A 141 -5.45 4.48 10.68
C LEU A 141 -4.24 5.43 10.80
N ALA A 142 -3.86 6.11 9.71
CA ALA A 142 -2.73 7.02 9.70
C ALA A 142 -2.95 8.28 10.56
N LYS A 143 -4.19 8.65 10.84
CA LYS A 143 -4.52 9.76 11.72
C LYS A 143 -4.01 9.55 13.15
N GLU A 144 -4.14 8.33 13.65
CA GLU A 144 -3.69 7.95 15.00
C GLU A 144 -2.22 7.49 14.99
N HIS A 145 -1.81 6.78 13.95
CA HIS A 145 -0.46 6.23 13.80
C HIS A 145 0.05 6.51 12.39
N PRO A 146 0.85 7.56 12.20
CA PRO A 146 1.41 7.88 10.89
C PRO A 146 2.04 6.67 10.20
N LEU A 147 1.80 6.53 8.90
CA LEU A 147 2.20 5.38 8.09
C LEU A 147 3.37 5.74 7.18
N MET A 148 4.41 4.91 7.18
CA MET A 148 5.42 4.88 6.13
C MET A 148 5.41 3.52 5.43
N LEU A 149 5.08 3.50 4.14
CA LEU A 149 5.02 2.29 3.33
C LEU A 149 6.04 2.34 2.18
N VAL A 150 6.89 1.34 2.10
CA VAL A 150 7.85 1.16 1.01
C VAL A 150 7.43 -0.04 0.16
N ILE A 151 7.14 0.20 -1.12
CA ILE A 151 6.72 -0.84 -2.05
C ILE A 151 7.77 -0.96 -3.16
N ASN A 152 8.35 -2.15 -3.31
CA ASN A 152 9.29 -2.44 -4.40
C ASN A 152 8.61 -3.16 -5.56
N ARG A 153 9.17 -3.01 -6.77
CA ARG A 153 8.65 -3.56 -8.02
C ARG A 153 7.22 -3.08 -8.31
N PHE A 154 6.95 -1.80 -8.05
CA PHE A 154 5.63 -1.22 -8.20
C PHE A 154 5.07 -1.32 -9.64
N GLN A 155 5.92 -1.44 -10.66
CA GLN A 155 5.50 -1.71 -12.04
C GLN A 155 4.70 -3.03 -12.20
N MET A 156 4.77 -3.93 -11.22
CA MET A 156 4.02 -5.19 -11.20
C MET A 156 2.65 -5.05 -10.51
N ALA A 157 2.31 -3.86 -10.05
CA ALA A 157 1.06 -3.60 -9.37
C ALA A 157 -0.15 -3.76 -10.30
N SER A 158 -1.28 -4.17 -9.72
CA SER A 158 -2.55 -4.20 -10.45
C SER A 158 -3.04 -2.80 -10.80
N ARG A 159 -3.92 -2.68 -11.79
CA ARG A 159 -4.56 -1.42 -12.15
C ARG A 159 -5.22 -0.75 -10.96
N SER A 160 -5.96 -1.51 -10.16
CA SER A 160 -6.65 -1.00 -8.96
C SER A 160 -5.66 -0.43 -7.93
N THR A 161 -4.48 -1.03 -7.80
CA THR A 161 -3.40 -0.51 -6.95
C THR A 161 -2.84 0.82 -7.48
N PHE A 162 -2.70 0.97 -8.80
CA PHE A 162 -2.33 2.25 -9.42
C PHE A 162 -3.39 3.33 -9.18
N GLU A 163 -4.67 3.00 -9.33
CA GLU A 163 -5.79 3.92 -9.10
C GLU A 163 -5.83 4.38 -7.62
N LEU A 164 -5.57 3.49 -6.67
CA LEU A 164 -5.45 3.86 -5.25
C LEU A 164 -4.28 4.82 -5.00
N VAL A 165 -3.12 4.57 -5.58
CA VAL A 165 -1.97 5.48 -5.44
C VAL A 165 -2.25 6.82 -6.08
N HIS A 166 -2.91 6.84 -7.25
CA HIS A 166 -3.35 8.08 -7.89
C HIS A 166 -4.30 8.88 -7.00
N ASP A 167 -5.25 8.22 -6.34
CA ASP A 167 -6.17 8.87 -5.39
C ASP A 167 -5.43 9.45 -4.18
N LEU A 168 -4.47 8.71 -3.61
CA LEU A 168 -3.62 9.21 -2.52
C LEU A 168 -2.75 10.41 -2.94
N ILE A 169 -2.32 10.48 -4.20
CA ILE A 169 -1.59 11.63 -4.74
C ILE A 169 -2.51 12.83 -4.94
N ALA A 170 -3.73 12.59 -5.43
CA ALA A 170 -4.72 13.65 -5.67
C ALA A 170 -5.26 14.23 -4.35
N HIS A 171 -5.34 13.42 -3.32
CA HIS A 171 -5.84 13.78 -1.98
C HIS A 171 -4.80 13.46 -0.89
N PRO A 172 -3.66 14.17 -0.87
CA PRO A 172 -2.54 13.83 0.00
C PRO A 172 -2.89 13.96 1.49
N ASP A 173 -2.24 13.12 2.28
CA ASP A 173 -2.32 13.17 3.75
C ASP A 173 -0.89 13.22 4.31
N LYS A 174 -0.61 14.18 5.19
CA LYS A 174 0.71 14.35 5.81
C LYS A 174 1.16 13.12 6.61
N ASN A 175 0.21 12.35 7.11
CA ASN A 175 0.48 11.17 7.92
C ASN A 175 0.76 9.90 7.08
N ILE A 176 0.71 9.99 5.75
CA ILE A 176 0.97 8.86 4.86
C ILE A 176 2.21 9.16 4.01
N GLY A 177 3.27 8.39 4.22
CA GLY A 177 4.49 8.39 3.40
C GLY A 177 4.56 7.14 2.53
N LEU A 178 4.81 7.32 1.23
CA LEU A 178 4.98 6.21 0.28
C LEU A 178 6.30 6.34 -0.48
N VAL A 179 7.06 5.24 -0.55
CA VAL A 179 8.17 5.10 -1.49
C VAL A 179 7.86 3.96 -2.45
N LEU A 180 7.68 4.28 -3.71
CA LEU A 180 7.33 3.36 -4.78
C LEU A 180 8.57 3.06 -5.63
N GLY A 181 9.13 1.87 -5.47
CA GLY A 181 10.28 1.42 -6.23
C GLY A 181 9.88 0.83 -7.59
N VAL A 182 10.40 1.40 -8.67
CA VAL A 182 10.16 0.94 -10.04
C VAL A 182 11.44 0.45 -10.68
N ASN A 183 11.45 -0.78 -11.19
CA ASN A 183 12.59 -1.35 -11.90
C ASN A 183 12.47 -1.12 -13.40
N ASP A 184 13.25 -0.18 -13.93
CA ASP A 184 13.23 0.18 -15.35
C ASP A 184 13.82 -0.91 -16.27
N SER A 185 14.57 -1.89 -15.71
CA SER A 185 15.21 -2.94 -16.52
C SER A 185 14.24 -4.04 -16.97
N VAL A 186 13.10 -4.20 -16.30
CA VAL A 186 12.12 -5.26 -16.59
C VAL A 186 11.34 -4.97 -17.88
N GLY A 187 10.96 -3.72 -18.12
CA GLY A 187 10.22 -3.32 -19.33
C GLY A 187 11.01 -3.38 -20.64
N ARG A 188 12.35 -3.47 -20.61
CA ARG A 188 13.19 -3.56 -21.81
C ARG A 188 13.34 -4.97 -22.36
N LYS A 189 13.03 -6.00 -21.59
CA LYS A 189 13.19 -7.41 -22.02
C LYS A 189 11.94 -7.96 -22.72
N GLU A 190 10.78 -7.39 -22.51
CA GLU A 190 9.52 -7.84 -23.15
C GLU A 190 9.28 -7.22 -24.53
N SER A 191 10.01 -6.17 -24.90
CA SER A 191 9.89 -5.52 -26.22
C SER A 191 10.81 -6.10 -27.29
N VAL A 192 11.54 -7.19 -27.03
CA VAL A 192 12.52 -7.82 -27.94
C VAL A 192 12.22 -9.30 -28.20
N ALA A 193 11.00 -9.78 -27.87
CA ALA A 193 10.56 -11.14 -28.18
C ALA A 193 9.38 -11.16 -29.15
#